data_a5ac40da3a29d32875846c49eca61e53
#
_entry.id   a5ac40da3a29d32875846c49eca61e53
#
_cell.length_a   1.000
_cell.length_b   1.000
_cell.length_c   1.000
_cell.angle_alpha   90.00
_cell.angle_beta   90.00
_cell.angle_gamma   90.00
#
_symmetry.space_group_name_H-M   'P 1'
#
loop_
_entity.id
_entity.type
_entity.pdbx_description
1 polymer ?
#
loop_
_entity_poly.entity_id
_entity_poly.type
_entity_poly.pdbx_seq_one_letter_code
_entity_poly.pdbx_strand_id
1 'polypeptide(L)'
;MTKEEKVTVHIKYQDFEQTFTGDANQVWISVNRFFNEMVPALDTVKKALLTVDLEDLIEDCKNVIAVAPEGPVLLVSRSKLTDSETLTLHLLAAYIGNKLGHSKEVLTKEELQAGLGKSAKITSTRLGELIRDGYANKTDDGNYKITTLGIGRFQEEALPEIRQKLGK
;
A
#
# COMPACT_ATOMS: atom_id res chain seq x y z
N MET A 1 28.53 -1.11 -25.46
CA MET A 1 27.30 -0.75 -26.21
C MET A 1 26.13 -1.34 -25.46
N THR A 2 25.43 -0.53 -24.73
CA THR A 2 24.19 -0.91 -24.05
C THR A 2 23.14 -1.13 -25.13
N LYS A 3 22.61 -2.34 -25.22
CA LYS A 3 21.50 -2.70 -26.10
C LYS A 3 20.29 -1.91 -25.60
N GLU A 4 19.86 -0.90 -26.35
CA GLU A 4 18.60 -0.20 -26.05
C GLU A 4 17.47 -1.22 -26.10
N GLU A 5 16.96 -1.61 -24.96
CA GLU A 5 15.78 -2.48 -24.86
C GLU A 5 14.58 -1.67 -25.31
N LYS A 6 14.09 -1.97 -26.53
CA LYS A 6 12.87 -1.36 -27.07
C LYS A 6 11.65 -2.11 -26.53
N VAL A 7 10.75 -1.36 -25.93
CA VAL A 7 9.45 -1.83 -25.48
C VAL A 7 8.43 -1.50 -26.57
N THR A 8 7.54 -2.45 -26.86
CA THR A 8 6.40 -2.22 -27.76
C THR A 8 5.13 -2.56 -27.00
N VAL A 9 4.20 -1.59 -26.96
CA VAL A 9 2.87 -1.75 -26.37
C VAL A 9 1.82 -1.55 -27.46
N HIS A 10 0.96 -2.54 -27.62
CA HIS A 10 -0.16 -2.49 -28.54
C HIS A 10 -1.46 -2.33 -27.73
N ILE A 11 -2.23 -1.28 -28.04
CA ILE A 11 -3.48 -0.98 -27.37
C ILE A 11 -4.61 -1.06 -28.38
N LYS A 12 -5.63 -1.82 -28.04
CA LYS A 12 -6.91 -1.86 -28.75
C LYS A 12 -8.03 -1.45 -27.80
N TYR A 13 -8.74 -0.40 -28.17
CA TYR A 13 -9.89 0.09 -27.43
C TYR A 13 -11.03 0.46 -28.39
N GLN A 14 -12.12 -0.29 -28.34
CA GLN A 14 -13.23 -0.20 -29.31
C GLN A 14 -12.71 -0.33 -30.76
N ASP A 15 -12.91 0.69 -31.59
CA ASP A 15 -12.46 0.74 -32.98
C ASP A 15 -11.06 1.40 -33.13
N PHE A 16 -10.43 1.80 -32.04
CA PHE A 16 -9.09 2.38 -32.04
C PHE A 16 -8.04 1.33 -31.74
N GLU A 17 -6.98 1.36 -32.53
CA GLU A 17 -5.83 0.48 -32.40
C GLU A 17 -4.56 1.31 -32.58
N GLN A 18 -3.67 1.29 -31.59
CA GLN A 18 -2.42 2.04 -31.64
C GLN A 18 -1.27 1.27 -31.03
N THR A 19 -0.10 1.41 -31.66
CA THR A 19 1.14 0.77 -31.20
C THR A 19 2.15 1.84 -30.86
N PHE A 20 2.75 1.72 -29.66
CA PHE A 20 3.81 2.57 -29.18
C PHE A 20 5.10 1.75 -29.07
N THR A 21 6.19 2.23 -29.66
CA THR A 21 7.50 1.58 -29.63
C THR A 21 8.57 2.60 -29.29
N GLY A 22 9.42 2.27 -28.32
CA GLY A 22 10.51 3.13 -27.86
C GLY A 22 11.17 2.59 -26.62
N ASP A 23 11.93 3.43 -25.90
CA ASP A 23 12.37 3.09 -24.55
C ASP A 23 11.17 3.05 -23.57
N ALA A 24 11.37 2.41 -22.43
CA ALA A 24 10.30 2.18 -21.45
C ALA A 24 9.61 3.48 -21.00
N ASN A 25 10.37 4.57 -20.79
CA ASN A 25 9.82 5.85 -20.36
C ASN A 25 9.02 6.54 -21.46
N GLN A 26 9.50 6.54 -22.69
CA GLN A 26 8.79 7.12 -23.83
C GLN A 26 7.47 6.38 -24.09
N VAL A 27 7.51 5.05 -24.05
CA VAL A 27 6.31 4.23 -24.23
C VAL A 27 5.32 4.48 -23.10
N TRP A 28 5.78 4.52 -21.85
CA TRP A 28 4.93 4.82 -20.69
C TRP A 28 4.23 6.18 -20.81
N ILE A 29 4.96 7.24 -21.16
CA ILE A 29 4.40 8.58 -21.35
C ILE A 29 3.36 8.58 -22.48
N SER A 30 3.65 7.90 -23.59
CA SER A 30 2.75 7.84 -24.76
C SER A 30 1.47 7.07 -24.46
N VAL A 31 1.56 5.97 -23.73
CA VAL A 31 0.41 5.17 -23.30
C VAL A 31 -0.46 5.97 -22.33
N ASN A 32 0.12 6.65 -21.34
CA ASN A 32 -0.64 7.49 -20.41
C ASN A 32 -1.33 8.65 -21.13
N ARG A 33 -0.65 9.31 -22.06
CA ARG A 33 -1.26 10.37 -22.89
C ARG A 33 -2.45 9.85 -23.69
N PHE A 34 -2.30 8.70 -24.34
CA PHE A 34 -3.38 8.04 -25.08
C PHE A 34 -4.60 7.82 -24.19
N PHE A 35 -4.42 7.23 -23.01
CA PHE A 35 -5.54 7.00 -22.10
C PHE A 35 -6.19 8.31 -21.61
N ASN A 36 -5.42 9.33 -21.35
CA ASN A 36 -5.94 10.62 -20.89
C ASN A 36 -6.74 11.36 -21.99
N GLU A 37 -6.32 11.21 -23.25
CA GLU A 37 -6.99 11.86 -24.40
C GLU A 37 -8.21 11.07 -24.89
N MET A 38 -8.09 9.74 -24.95
CA MET A 38 -9.10 8.88 -25.56
C MET A 38 -10.15 8.37 -24.59
N VAL A 39 -9.86 8.38 -23.28
CA VAL A 39 -10.79 7.89 -22.25
C VAL A 39 -10.97 8.93 -21.13
N PRO A 40 -11.61 10.08 -21.43
CA PRO A 40 -11.82 11.15 -20.43
C PRO A 40 -12.53 10.67 -19.15
N ALA A 41 -13.35 9.62 -19.27
CA ALA A 41 -14.01 8.99 -18.13
C ALA A 41 -13.04 8.28 -17.16
N LEU A 42 -11.82 7.92 -17.60
CA LEU A 42 -10.82 7.28 -16.72
C LEU A 42 -10.39 8.18 -15.57
N ASP A 43 -10.26 9.49 -15.80
CA ASP A 43 -9.94 10.42 -14.72
C ASP A 43 -11.06 10.53 -13.69
N THR A 44 -12.31 10.48 -14.15
CA THR A 44 -13.47 10.45 -13.26
C THR A 44 -13.56 9.13 -12.51
N VAL A 45 -13.28 8.01 -13.16
CA VAL A 45 -13.24 6.69 -12.55
C VAL A 45 -12.09 6.58 -11.56
N LYS A 46 -10.89 7.07 -11.90
CA LYS A 46 -9.74 7.11 -10.97
C LYS A 46 -10.03 7.95 -9.72
N LYS A 47 -10.72 9.08 -9.88
CA LYS A 47 -11.14 9.93 -8.74
C LYS A 47 -12.25 9.30 -7.92
N ALA A 48 -13.10 8.47 -8.52
CA ALA A 48 -14.17 7.75 -7.83
C ALA A 48 -13.70 6.43 -7.20
N LEU A 49 -12.62 5.84 -7.72
CA LEU A 49 -12.01 4.64 -7.15
C LEU A 49 -11.02 5.06 -6.05
N LEU A 50 -11.24 4.54 -4.86
CA LEU A 50 -10.24 4.64 -3.80
C LEU A 50 -9.05 3.77 -4.19
N THR A 51 -8.00 4.37 -4.71
CA THR A 51 -6.75 3.72 -5.12
C THR A 51 -5.60 4.18 -4.24
N VAL A 52 -4.67 3.27 -3.98
CA VAL A 52 -3.43 3.59 -3.27
C VAL A 52 -2.34 3.84 -4.31
N ASP A 53 -1.77 5.03 -4.30
CA ASP A 53 -0.50 5.27 -4.99
C ASP A 53 0.64 4.71 -4.14
N LEU A 54 1.34 3.71 -4.69
CA LEU A 54 2.36 2.99 -3.94
C LEU A 54 3.62 3.85 -3.72
N GLU A 55 3.99 4.70 -4.68
CA GLU A 55 5.16 5.56 -4.57
C GLU A 55 4.94 6.61 -3.48
N ASP A 56 3.79 7.28 -3.51
CA ASP A 56 3.39 8.24 -2.49
C ASP A 56 3.31 7.57 -1.11
N LEU A 57 2.72 6.37 -1.02
CA LEU A 57 2.63 5.62 0.23
C LEU A 57 4.02 5.28 0.81
N ILE A 58 4.96 4.85 -0.03
CA ILE A 58 6.33 4.52 0.40
C ILE A 58 7.05 5.78 0.89
N GLU A 59 6.96 6.91 0.17
CA GLU A 59 7.57 8.17 0.59
C GLU A 59 6.94 8.68 1.89
N ASP A 60 5.63 8.55 2.02
CA ASP A 60 4.91 8.89 3.25
C ASP A 60 5.32 8.03 4.44
N CYS A 61 5.60 6.75 4.23
CA CYS A 61 6.04 5.83 5.28
C CYS A 61 7.56 5.88 5.56
N LYS A 62 8.30 6.74 4.87
CA LYS A 62 9.75 6.91 5.08
C LYS A 62 10.06 7.21 6.54
N ASN A 63 11.06 6.54 7.09
CA ASN A 63 11.43 6.57 8.51
C ASN A 63 10.40 5.99 9.50
N VAL A 64 9.31 5.43 9.02
CA VAL A 64 8.30 4.71 9.83
C VAL A 64 8.34 3.22 9.52
N ILE A 65 8.40 2.88 8.23
CA ILE A 65 8.52 1.50 7.73
C ILE A 65 9.74 1.44 6.80
N ALA A 66 10.53 0.38 6.92
CA ALA A 66 11.55 0.00 5.95
C ALA A 66 11.26 -1.40 5.42
N VAL A 67 11.67 -1.67 4.20
CA VAL A 67 11.61 -3.03 3.61
C VAL A 67 13.02 -3.53 3.44
N ALA A 68 13.33 -4.59 4.18
CA ALA A 68 14.60 -5.32 4.09
C ALA A 68 14.40 -6.61 3.27
N PRO A 69 15.49 -7.27 2.82
CA PRO A 69 15.37 -8.56 2.14
C PRO A 69 14.63 -9.62 2.94
N GLU A 70 14.70 -9.56 4.27
CA GLU A 70 14.03 -10.46 5.20
C GLU A 70 12.55 -10.13 5.41
N GLY A 71 12.10 -8.98 4.91
CA GLY A 71 10.73 -8.49 5.03
C GLY A 71 10.62 -7.06 5.55
N PRO A 72 9.39 -6.56 5.71
CA PRO A 72 9.15 -5.21 6.21
C PRO A 72 9.45 -5.09 7.70
N VAL A 73 10.03 -3.95 8.09
CA VAL A 73 10.46 -3.65 9.47
C VAL A 73 9.87 -2.29 9.88
N LEU A 74 9.34 -2.22 11.10
CA LEU A 74 8.92 -0.96 11.70
C LEU A 74 10.12 -0.25 12.32
N LEU A 75 10.34 1.01 11.94
CA LEU A 75 11.43 1.85 12.44
C LEU A 75 11.02 2.67 13.68
N VAL A 76 9.73 2.65 14.01
CA VAL A 76 9.18 3.39 15.17
C VAL A 76 9.15 2.49 16.39
N SER A 77 9.62 3.01 17.51
CA SER A 77 9.50 2.30 18.79
C SER A 77 8.04 2.14 19.20
N ARG A 78 7.69 0.93 19.60
CA ARG A 78 6.34 0.57 20.05
C ARG A 78 5.85 1.40 21.24
N SER A 79 6.74 1.91 22.06
CA SER A 79 6.43 2.79 23.19
C SER A 79 5.85 4.15 22.78
N LYS A 80 6.04 4.54 21.51
CA LYS A 80 5.52 5.79 20.95
C LYS A 80 4.18 5.60 20.22
N LEU A 81 3.70 4.37 20.10
CA LEU A 81 2.52 4.00 19.36
C LEU A 81 1.41 3.51 20.27
N THR A 82 0.18 3.80 19.92
CA THR A 82 -1.00 3.11 20.47
C THR A 82 -1.09 1.68 19.97
N ASP A 83 -1.89 0.85 20.62
CA ASP A 83 -2.12 -0.53 20.19
C ASP A 83 -2.71 -0.59 18.75
N SER A 84 -3.65 0.31 18.44
CA SER A 84 -4.26 0.40 17.10
C SER A 84 -3.27 0.87 16.05
N GLU A 85 -2.47 1.91 16.32
CA GLU A 85 -1.39 2.36 15.42
C GLU A 85 -0.38 1.25 15.16
N THR A 86 0.01 0.49 16.19
CA THR A 86 0.95 -0.62 16.05
C THR A 86 0.41 -1.71 15.12
N LEU A 87 -0.84 -2.15 15.33
CA LEU A 87 -1.45 -3.18 14.48
C LEU A 87 -1.64 -2.69 13.04
N THR A 88 -2.09 -1.45 12.87
CA THR A 88 -2.26 -0.85 11.53
C THR A 88 -0.93 -0.76 10.80
N LEU A 89 0.15 -0.36 11.49
CA LEU A 89 1.50 -0.31 10.90
C LEU A 89 2.01 -1.70 10.49
N HIS A 90 1.76 -2.75 11.28
CA HIS A 90 2.13 -4.10 10.88
C HIS A 90 1.38 -4.57 9.62
N LEU A 91 0.08 -4.29 9.54
CA LEU A 91 -0.73 -4.61 8.36
C LEU A 91 -0.29 -3.80 7.13
N LEU A 92 0.00 -2.51 7.32
CA LEU A 92 0.50 -1.63 6.26
C LEU A 92 1.88 -2.07 5.76
N ALA A 93 2.77 -2.44 6.68
CA ALA A 93 4.09 -2.95 6.35
C ALA A 93 4.02 -4.26 5.54
N ALA A 94 3.10 -5.15 5.90
CA ALA A 94 2.84 -6.37 5.13
C ALA A 94 2.32 -6.05 3.72
N TYR A 95 1.42 -5.07 3.59
CA TYR A 95 0.93 -4.60 2.30
C TYR A 95 2.06 -4.06 1.41
N ILE A 96 2.87 -3.12 1.93
CA ILE A 96 4.01 -2.55 1.19
C ILE A 96 5.02 -3.64 0.82
N GLY A 97 5.39 -4.49 1.77
CA GLY A 97 6.32 -5.59 1.53
C GLY A 97 5.82 -6.57 0.46
N ASN A 98 4.52 -6.84 0.42
CA ASN A 98 3.91 -7.67 -0.62
C ASN A 98 3.97 -7.00 -2.00
N LYS A 99 3.64 -5.72 -2.10
CA LYS A 99 3.71 -4.96 -3.37
C LYS A 99 5.14 -4.89 -3.92
N LEU A 100 6.14 -4.94 -3.05
CA LEU A 100 7.55 -4.99 -3.42
C LEU A 100 8.09 -6.43 -3.60
N GLY A 101 7.26 -7.45 -3.42
CA GLY A 101 7.64 -8.85 -3.62
C GLY A 101 8.45 -9.49 -2.46
N HIS A 102 8.47 -8.86 -1.27
CA HIS A 102 9.28 -9.30 -0.13
C HIS A 102 8.51 -10.01 0.98
N SER A 103 7.18 -9.98 0.97
CA SER A 103 6.36 -10.62 2.01
C SER A 103 4.96 -10.98 1.52
N LYS A 104 4.23 -11.73 2.35
CA LYS A 104 2.79 -11.94 2.15
C LYS A 104 2.00 -10.70 2.59
N GLU A 105 0.87 -10.45 1.93
CA GLU A 105 -0.01 -9.30 2.24
C GLU A 105 -0.81 -9.49 3.55
N VAL A 106 -1.05 -10.73 3.92
CA VAL A 106 -1.89 -11.07 5.07
C VAL A 106 -1.04 -11.50 6.28
N LEU A 107 -1.49 -11.16 7.49
CA LEU A 107 -0.88 -11.55 8.74
C LEU A 107 -1.84 -12.40 9.57
N THR A 108 -1.32 -13.39 10.26
CA THR A 108 -2.08 -14.17 11.23
C THR A 108 -2.30 -13.37 12.51
N LYS A 109 -3.26 -13.82 13.32
CA LYS A 109 -3.48 -13.21 14.64
C LYS A 109 -2.25 -13.35 15.54
N GLU A 110 -1.54 -14.47 15.44
CA GLU A 110 -0.34 -14.78 16.22
C GLU A 110 0.81 -13.83 15.85
N GLU A 111 1.01 -13.56 14.56
CA GLU A 111 2.00 -12.59 14.08
C GLU A 111 1.68 -11.18 14.57
N LEU A 112 0.42 -10.78 14.49
CA LEU A 112 -0.05 -9.47 14.98
C LEU A 112 0.05 -9.36 16.50
N GLN A 113 -0.26 -10.43 17.23
CA GLN A 113 -0.09 -10.50 18.69
C GLN A 113 1.38 -10.36 19.09
N ALA A 114 2.27 -11.07 18.41
CA ALA A 114 3.71 -10.96 18.63
C ALA A 114 4.22 -9.53 18.36
N GLY A 115 3.81 -8.94 17.25
CA GLY A 115 4.14 -7.55 16.90
C GLY A 115 3.61 -6.54 17.91
N LEU A 116 2.38 -6.72 18.40
CA LEU A 116 1.77 -5.88 19.41
C LEU A 116 2.38 -6.11 20.82
N GLY A 117 2.78 -7.35 21.13
CA GLY A 117 3.33 -7.76 22.45
C GLY A 117 2.33 -7.62 23.59
N LYS A 118 1.05 -7.83 23.31
CA LYS A 118 -0.05 -7.85 24.28
C LYS A 118 -0.71 -9.22 24.31
N SER A 119 -1.66 -9.41 25.23
CA SER A 119 -2.40 -10.66 25.33
C SER A 119 -3.29 -10.91 24.10
N ALA A 120 -3.64 -12.17 23.85
CA ALA A 120 -4.54 -12.57 22.76
C ALA A 120 -5.91 -11.87 22.86
N LYS A 121 -6.39 -11.60 24.08
CA LYS A 121 -7.65 -10.90 24.30
C LYS A 121 -7.57 -9.44 23.84
N ILE A 122 -6.51 -8.72 24.25
CA ILE A 122 -6.29 -7.33 23.82
C ILE A 122 -6.14 -7.24 22.32
N THR A 123 -5.31 -8.12 21.74
CA THR A 123 -5.10 -8.17 20.29
C THR A 123 -6.42 -8.40 19.55
N SER A 124 -7.23 -9.35 19.99
CA SER A 124 -8.55 -9.61 19.36
C SER A 124 -9.48 -8.42 19.46
N THR A 125 -9.53 -7.75 20.61
CA THR A 125 -10.37 -6.56 20.80
C THR A 125 -9.96 -5.45 19.84
N ARG A 126 -8.65 -5.14 19.76
CA ARG A 126 -8.14 -4.09 18.87
C ARG A 126 -8.32 -4.42 17.39
N LEU A 127 -8.12 -5.69 16.99
CA LEU A 127 -8.41 -6.13 15.62
C LEU A 127 -9.90 -6.01 15.28
N GLY A 128 -10.78 -6.34 16.23
CA GLY A 128 -12.23 -6.15 16.06
C GLY A 128 -12.62 -4.68 15.86
N GLU A 129 -11.98 -3.77 16.59
CA GLU A 129 -12.14 -2.31 16.42
C GLU A 129 -11.67 -1.86 15.03
N LEU A 130 -10.47 -2.28 14.60
CA LEU A 130 -9.94 -1.93 13.27
C LEU A 130 -10.82 -2.44 12.13
N ILE A 131 -11.43 -3.62 12.27
CA ILE A 131 -12.36 -4.16 11.28
C ILE A 131 -13.65 -3.33 11.27
N ARG A 132 -14.24 -3.08 12.44
CA ARG A 132 -15.47 -2.28 12.57
C ARG A 132 -15.30 -0.88 11.98
N ASP A 133 -14.12 -0.28 12.19
CA ASP A 133 -13.82 1.08 11.75
C ASP A 133 -13.31 1.11 10.29
N GLY A 134 -13.23 -0.05 9.62
CA GLY A 134 -12.91 -0.17 8.20
C GLY A 134 -11.41 -0.11 7.85
N TYR A 135 -10.52 -0.12 8.85
CA TYR A 135 -9.07 -0.13 8.63
C TYR A 135 -8.54 -1.48 8.15
N ALA A 136 -9.15 -2.56 8.60
CA ALA A 136 -8.71 -3.92 8.28
C ALA A 136 -9.87 -4.82 7.89
N ASN A 137 -9.56 -5.90 7.17
CA ASN A 137 -10.47 -7.00 6.88
C ASN A 137 -9.89 -8.31 7.39
N LYS A 138 -10.79 -9.20 7.81
CA LYS A 138 -10.45 -10.61 8.07
C LYS A 138 -10.72 -11.40 6.80
N THR A 139 -9.75 -12.19 6.36
CA THR A 139 -9.89 -13.06 5.20
C THR A 139 -10.65 -14.34 5.54
N ASP A 140 -11.10 -15.08 4.53
CA ASP A 140 -11.81 -16.36 4.71
C ASP A 140 -10.95 -17.39 5.47
N ASP A 141 -9.63 -17.34 5.30
CA ASP A 141 -8.65 -18.19 6.02
C ASP A 141 -8.40 -17.73 7.48
N GLY A 142 -9.07 -16.67 7.93
CA GLY A 142 -8.93 -16.16 9.28
C GLY A 142 -7.75 -15.22 9.52
N ASN A 143 -7.02 -14.84 8.48
CA ASN A 143 -5.93 -13.87 8.51
C ASN A 143 -6.46 -12.44 8.38
N TYR A 144 -5.59 -11.46 8.55
CA TYR A 144 -5.94 -10.04 8.53
C TYR A 144 -5.12 -9.31 7.48
N LYS A 145 -5.74 -8.33 6.82
CA LYS A 145 -5.09 -7.40 5.91
C LYS A 145 -5.65 -6.00 6.05
N ILE A 146 -4.85 -5.01 5.71
CA ILE A 146 -5.30 -3.61 5.67
C ILE A 146 -6.23 -3.41 4.47
N THR A 147 -7.18 -2.51 4.59
CA THR A 147 -8.05 -2.10 3.49
C THR A 147 -7.48 -0.88 2.78
N THR A 148 -7.90 -0.64 1.54
CA THR A 148 -7.56 0.59 0.82
C THR A 148 -8.04 1.83 1.57
N LEU A 149 -9.23 1.78 2.16
CA LEU A 149 -9.77 2.83 3.02
C LEU A 149 -8.89 3.04 4.25
N GLY A 150 -8.45 1.94 4.88
CA GLY A 150 -7.57 1.98 6.05
C GLY A 150 -6.22 2.61 5.74
N ILE A 151 -5.64 2.35 4.56
CA ILE A 151 -4.40 2.98 4.10
C ILE A 151 -4.59 4.49 3.97
N GLY A 152 -5.62 4.94 3.25
CA GLY A 152 -5.89 6.36 3.05
C GLY A 152 -6.10 7.11 4.36
N ARG A 153 -6.95 6.58 5.24
CA ARG A 153 -7.17 7.17 6.58
C ARG A 153 -5.90 7.21 7.42
N PHE A 154 -5.09 6.16 7.36
CA PHE A 154 -3.84 6.13 8.09
C PHE A 154 -2.86 7.20 7.60
N GLN A 155 -2.75 7.41 6.28
CA GLN A 155 -1.93 8.47 5.71
C GLN A 155 -2.40 9.87 6.13
N GLU A 156 -3.72 10.10 6.17
CA GLU A 156 -4.29 11.40 6.47
C GLU A 156 -4.32 11.73 7.97
N GLU A 157 -4.61 10.75 8.81
CA GLU A 157 -4.89 10.94 10.24
C GLU A 157 -3.72 10.53 11.13
N ALA A 158 -3.33 9.25 11.10
CA ALA A 158 -2.39 8.69 12.06
C ALA A 158 -0.92 8.97 11.73
N LEU A 159 -0.55 8.93 10.47
CA LEU A 159 0.84 9.06 10.03
C LEU A 159 1.45 10.43 10.37
N PRO A 160 0.75 11.57 10.21
CA PRO A 160 1.24 12.86 10.64
C PRO A 160 1.51 12.93 12.15
N GLU A 161 0.62 12.34 12.96
CA GLU A 161 0.80 12.28 14.42
C GLU A 161 2.00 11.42 14.83
N ILE A 162 2.17 10.27 14.15
CA ILE A 162 3.33 9.39 14.39
C ILE A 162 4.63 10.12 14.03
N ARG A 163 4.69 10.82 12.91
CA ARG A 163 5.84 11.62 12.50
C ARG A 163 6.16 12.72 13.54
N GLN A 164 5.14 13.38 14.07
CA GLN A 164 5.31 14.39 15.12
C GLN A 164 5.92 13.78 16.39
N LYS A 165 5.47 12.59 16.81
CA LYS A 165 6.03 11.84 17.94
C LYS A 165 7.51 11.44 17.72
N LEU A 166 7.94 11.35 16.46
CA LEU A 166 9.34 11.06 16.10
C LEU A 166 10.25 12.30 16.12
N GLY A 167 9.68 13.49 16.29
CA GLY A 167 10.44 14.74 16.36
C GLY A 167 10.92 15.26 15.00
N LYS A 168 10.17 14.96 13.96
CA LYS A 168 10.46 15.37 12.57
C LYS A 168 9.28 16.15 11.99
#